data_b881ea35acd351dec38d5f00f6275b66
#
_entry.id   b881ea35acd351dec38d5f00f6275b66
#
_cell.length_a   1.000
_cell.length_b   1.000
_cell.length_c   1.000
_cell.angle_alpha   90.00
_cell.angle_beta   90.00
_cell.angle_gamma   90.00
#
_symmetry.space_group_name_H-M   'P 1'
#
loop_
_entity.id
_entity.type
_entity.pdbx_description
1 polymer ?
#
loop_
_entity_poly.entity_id
_entity_poly.type
_entity_poly.pdbx_seq_one_letter_code
_entity_poly.pdbx_strand_id
1 'polypeptide(L)'
;MKKLFVFVATVVSALGVTGVANAGCMATVGLNSLPKPGLAAGKPWVVTIRVLQHGRTPMPDAKPQVRIRNTAGKLFVFKATKTGTVGSYRARVVFPKAGRYGLSVYDGFPVAECARVHTFKSVVIAAV
;
A
#
# COMPACT_ATOMS: atom_id res chain seq x y z
N MET A 1 11.29 50.93 42.57
CA MET A 1 10.86 50.12 42.38
C MET A 1 11.14 49.33 41.45
N LYS A 2 11.28 48.33 41.38
CA LYS A 2 11.72 47.56 40.61
C LYS A 2 10.76 46.72 40.15
N LYS A 3 10.67 46.46 39.05
CA LYS A 3 9.95 45.69 38.45
C LYS A 3 10.55 44.58 38.00
N LEU A 4 10.29 43.54 38.34
CA LEU A 4 10.83 42.49 37.98
C LEU A 4 9.98 41.87 37.05
N PHE A 5 10.35 41.67 35.93
CA PHE A 5 9.62 41.09 34.99
C PHE A 5 10.14 39.79 34.76
N VAL A 6 9.49 38.87 35.20
CA VAL A 6 9.84 37.59 34.92
C VAL A 6 9.18 37.25 33.67
N PHE A 7 9.90 37.02 32.68
CA PHE A 7 9.39 36.57 31.55
C PHE A 7 9.50 35.16 31.56
N VAL A 8 8.50 34.53 31.75
CA VAL A 8 8.46 33.13 31.58
C VAL A 8 8.40 32.91 30.15
N ALA A 9 9.40 32.52 29.63
CA ALA A 9 9.44 32.13 28.31
C ALA A 9 8.80 30.81 28.26
N THR A 10 7.64 30.77 27.90
CA THR A 10 7.01 29.54 27.76
C THR A 10 7.42 28.97 26.50
N VAL A 11 8.28 28.11 26.56
CA VAL A 11 8.68 27.44 25.40
C VAL A 11 7.74 26.34 25.21
N VAL A 12 6.94 26.46 24.27
CA VAL A 12 6.09 25.40 23.98
C VAL A 12 6.79 24.53 23.02
N SER A 13 7.22 23.44 23.48
CA SER A 13 7.95 22.57 22.65
C SER A 13 7.12 21.44 22.14
N ALA A 14 5.91 21.67 21.88
CA ALA A 14 5.06 20.59 21.51
C ALA A 14 5.29 20.07 20.11
N LEU A 15 6.23 20.67 19.40
CA LEU A 15 6.32 20.39 18.02
C LEU A 15 6.85 19.04 17.64
N GLY A 16 7.56 18.44 18.48
CA GLY A 16 8.18 17.18 18.12
C GLY A 16 7.25 16.00 18.12
N VAL A 17 6.06 16.16 18.68
CA VAL A 17 5.23 14.99 18.88
C VAL A 17 4.54 14.52 17.62
N THR A 18 4.18 15.43 16.74
CA THR A 18 3.48 15.05 15.55
C THR A 18 4.32 14.23 14.60
N GLY A 19 5.59 14.51 14.50
CA GLY A 19 6.46 13.74 13.64
C GLY A 19 6.60 12.31 14.10
N VAL A 20 6.62 12.10 15.41
CA VAL A 20 6.75 10.76 15.94
C VAL A 20 5.48 9.96 15.70
N ALA A 21 4.32 10.60 15.78
CA ALA A 21 3.07 9.90 15.59
C ALA A 21 2.95 9.33 14.19
N ASN A 22 3.52 10.00 13.19
CA ASN A 22 3.42 9.51 11.83
C ASN A 22 4.46 8.44 11.52
N ALA A 23 5.48 8.33 12.31
CA ALA A 23 6.55 7.40 12.03
C ALA A 23 6.11 5.94 12.14
N GLY A 24 5.04 5.66 12.86
CA GLY A 24 4.52 4.31 13.00
C GLY A 24 3.63 3.86 11.86
N CYS A 25 3.35 4.74 10.93
CA CYS A 25 2.38 4.50 9.87
C CYS A 25 3.00 4.09 8.54
N MET A 26 4.15 3.47 8.54
CA MET A 26 4.78 3.13 7.28
C MET A 26 4.72 1.66 7.00
N ALA A 27 4.18 1.31 5.84
CA ALA A 27 4.23 -0.06 5.35
C ALA A 27 4.95 -0.07 4.01
N THR A 28 5.70 -1.12 3.75
CA THR A 28 6.26 -1.39 2.43
C THR A 28 5.53 -2.59 1.86
N VAL A 29 5.41 -2.61 0.55
CA VAL A 29 4.73 -3.66 -0.17
C VAL A 29 5.67 -4.25 -1.20
N GLY A 30 5.82 -5.57 -1.17
CA GLY A 30 6.58 -6.28 -2.19
C GLY A 30 5.68 -7.29 -2.87
N LEU A 31 5.95 -7.55 -4.14
CA LEU A 31 5.24 -8.57 -4.91
C LEU A 31 6.23 -9.65 -5.31
N ASN A 32 5.80 -10.90 -5.24
CA ASN A 32 6.68 -12.00 -5.65
C ASN A 32 6.79 -12.13 -7.17
N SER A 33 5.90 -11.51 -7.91
CA SER A 33 5.93 -11.52 -9.36
C SER A 33 5.15 -10.34 -9.90
N LEU A 34 5.39 -9.99 -11.15
CA LEU A 34 4.55 -9.09 -11.92
C LEU A 34 3.86 -9.92 -12.99
N PRO A 35 2.78 -9.43 -13.61
CA PRO A 35 2.17 -10.15 -14.70
C PRO A 35 3.18 -10.42 -15.79
N LYS A 36 3.20 -11.64 -16.29
CA LYS A 36 4.13 -12.02 -17.36
C LYS A 36 3.82 -11.24 -18.62
N PRO A 37 4.86 -10.85 -19.38
CA PRO A 37 4.62 -10.30 -20.71
C PRO A 37 3.79 -11.28 -21.53
N GLY A 38 2.77 -10.77 -22.20
CA GLY A 38 1.89 -11.64 -23.00
C GLY A 38 0.77 -12.30 -22.22
N LEU A 39 0.62 -12.00 -20.93
CA LEU A 39 -0.52 -12.55 -20.19
C LEU A 39 -1.80 -12.14 -20.90
N ALA A 40 -2.66 -13.12 -21.18
CA ALA A 40 -3.90 -12.87 -21.90
C ALA A 40 -5.02 -12.44 -20.96
N ALA A 41 -5.95 -11.66 -21.50
CA ALA A 41 -7.16 -11.29 -20.78
C ALA A 41 -7.91 -12.55 -20.35
N GLY A 42 -8.51 -12.51 -19.19
CA GLY A 42 -9.25 -13.65 -18.64
C GLY A 42 -8.40 -14.68 -17.94
N LYS A 43 -7.08 -14.64 -18.11
CA LYS A 43 -6.20 -15.59 -17.43
C LYS A 43 -5.79 -15.03 -16.08
N PRO A 44 -5.77 -15.86 -15.04
CA PRO A 44 -5.43 -15.34 -13.71
C PRO A 44 -3.94 -15.08 -13.56
N TRP A 45 -3.64 -14.04 -12.83
CA TRP A 45 -2.31 -13.79 -12.29
C TRP A 45 -2.44 -13.91 -10.78
N VAL A 46 -1.77 -14.88 -10.20
CA VAL A 46 -1.79 -15.09 -8.76
C VAL A 46 -0.51 -14.49 -8.20
N VAL A 47 -0.66 -13.59 -7.26
CA VAL A 47 0.47 -12.86 -6.73
C VAL A 47 0.46 -12.92 -5.20
N THR A 48 1.64 -13.07 -4.62
CA THR A 48 1.83 -12.98 -3.18
C THR A 48 2.34 -11.58 -2.86
N ILE A 49 1.63 -10.92 -1.96
CA ILE A 49 1.94 -9.56 -1.51
C ILE A 49 2.55 -9.67 -0.14
N ARG A 50 3.73 -9.09 0.04
CA ARG A 50 4.35 -9.04 1.34
C ARG A 50 4.22 -7.64 1.89
N VAL A 51 3.63 -7.52 3.07
CA VAL A 51 3.42 -6.23 3.71
C VAL A 51 4.26 -6.18 4.98
N LEU A 52 5.20 -5.25 5.04
CA LEU A 52 6.09 -5.09 6.17
C LEU A 52 5.97 -3.69 6.74
N GLN A 53 5.88 -3.61 8.05
CA GLN A 53 5.92 -2.31 8.71
C GLN A 53 7.37 -1.83 8.72
N HIS A 54 7.59 -0.62 8.27
CA HIS A 54 8.94 -0.03 8.15
C HIS A 54 9.92 -0.90 7.38
N GLY A 55 9.42 -1.72 6.45
CA GLY A 55 10.28 -2.59 5.67
C GLY A 55 10.90 -3.74 6.44
N ARG A 56 10.46 -3.98 7.66
CA ARG A 56 11.07 -4.99 8.53
C ARG A 56 10.10 -5.98 9.13
N THR A 57 9.02 -5.49 9.73
CA THR A 57 8.16 -6.32 10.55
C THR A 57 6.95 -6.78 9.76
N PRO A 58 6.80 -8.10 9.55
CA PRO A 58 5.63 -8.61 8.84
C PRO A 58 4.34 -8.20 9.55
N MET A 59 3.37 -7.74 8.77
CA MET A 59 2.11 -7.26 9.30
C MET A 59 1.06 -8.35 9.29
N PRO A 60 0.59 -8.79 10.46
CA PRO A 60 -0.34 -9.93 10.52
C PRO A 60 -1.78 -9.60 10.13
N ASP A 61 -2.17 -8.34 10.26
CA ASP A 61 -3.56 -7.94 10.09
C ASP A 61 -3.80 -6.91 9.01
N ALA A 62 -2.97 -6.86 8.01
CA ALA A 62 -3.21 -6.01 6.85
C ALA A 62 -4.33 -6.60 6.00
N LYS A 63 -4.98 -5.74 5.22
CA LYS A 63 -6.02 -6.17 4.28
C LYS A 63 -5.68 -5.63 2.90
N PRO A 64 -4.63 -6.13 2.27
CA PRO A 64 -4.18 -5.57 1.01
C PRO A 64 -5.12 -5.90 -0.14
N GLN A 65 -5.08 -5.05 -1.14
CA GLN A 65 -5.85 -5.23 -2.35
C GLN A 65 -4.98 -4.91 -3.55
N VAL A 66 -5.06 -5.73 -4.58
CA VAL A 66 -4.48 -5.37 -5.86
C VAL A 66 -5.52 -4.55 -6.62
N ARG A 67 -5.10 -3.44 -7.17
CA ARG A 67 -5.95 -2.55 -7.94
C ARG A 67 -5.39 -2.36 -9.32
N ILE A 68 -6.23 -2.53 -10.31
CA ILE A 68 -5.86 -2.29 -11.70
C ILE A 68 -6.82 -1.26 -12.27
N ARG A 69 -6.29 -0.37 -13.09
CA ARG A 69 -7.10 0.69 -13.68
C ARG A 69 -6.87 0.69 -15.18
N ASN A 70 -7.94 0.58 -15.95
CA ASN A 70 -7.81 0.59 -17.40
C ASN A 70 -7.64 2.02 -17.94
N THR A 71 -7.44 2.15 -19.25
CA THR A 71 -7.23 3.46 -19.87
C THR A 71 -8.48 4.34 -19.83
N ALA A 72 -9.64 3.77 -19.64
CA ALA A 72 -10.86 4.54 -19.47
C ALA A 72 -11.05 5.01 -18.03
N GLY A 73 -10.12 4.68 -17.13
CA GLY A 73 -10.18 5.10 -15.74
C GLY A 73 -10.96 4.17 -14.82
N LYS A 74 -11.43 3.05 -15.33
CA LYS A 74 -12.20 2.12 -14.48
C LYS A 74 -11.27 1.34 -13.58
N LEU A 75 -11.62 1.28 -12.31
CA LEU A 75 -10.85 0.58 -11.29
C LEU A 75 -11.46 -0.79 -11.01
N PHE A 76 -10.60 -1.80 -10.95
CA PHE A 76 -10.97 -3.16 -10.54
C PHE A 76 -10.17 -3.50 -9.30
N VAL A 77 -10.79 -4.08 -8.30
CA VAL A 77 -10.18 -4.35 -7.00
C VAL A 77 -10.22 -5.84 -6.72
N PHE A 78 -9.09 -6.39 -6.32
CA PHE A 78 -8.98 -7.80 -5.97
C PHE A 78 -8.42 -7.91 -4.56
N LYS A 79 -9.22 -8.39 -3.63
CA LYS A 79 -8.81 -8.51 -2.24
C LYS A 79 -7.86 -9.68 -2.08
N ALA A 80 -6.83 -9.49 -1.28
CA ALA A 80 -5.91 -10.56 -0.95
C ALA A 80 -6.31 -11.23 0.36
N THR A 81 -5.96 -12.49 0.49
CA THR A 81 -6.23 -13.26 1.71
C THR A 81 -4.91 -13.70 2.34
N LYS A 82 -4.93 -13.95 3.62
CA LYS A 82 -3.73 -14.39 4.34
C LYS A 82 -3.23 -15.72 3.80
N THR A 83 -1.93 -15.86 3.77
CA THR A 83 -1.28 -17.16 3.55
C THR A 83 -0.88 -17.74 4.91
N GLY A 84 -0.19 -18.86 4.90
CA GLY A 84 0.33 -19.43 6.14
C GLY A 84 1.51 -18.66 6.72
N THR A 85 2.05 -17.69 6.01
CA THR A 85 3.19 -16.90 6.45
C THR A 85 2.72 -15.52 6.88
N VAL A 86 3.09 -15.09 8.07
CA VAL A 86 2.72 -13.77 8.58
C VAL A 86 3.27 -12.69 7.66
N GLY A 87 2.44 -11.73 7.32
CA GLY A 87 2.83 -10.62 6.44
C GLY A 87 2.72 -10.94 4.96
N SER A 88 2.33 -12.16 4.61
CA SER A 88 2.14 -12.55 3.23
C SER A 88 0.67 -12.79 2.92
N TYR A 89 0.24 -12.26 1.81
CA TYR A 89 -1.15 -12.31 1.37
C TYR A 89 -1.20 -12.69 -0.10
N ARG A 90 -2.24 -13.38 -0.51
CA ARG A 90 -2.34 -13.86 -1.89
C ARG A 90 -3.57 -13.28 -2.55
N ALA A 91 -3.41 -12.76 -3.75
CA ALA A 91 -4.49 -12.25 -4.57
C ALA A 91 -4.54 -12.97 -5.90
N ARG A 92 -5.74 -13.14 -6.43
CA ARG A 92 -5.95 -13.69 -7.75
C ARG A 92 -6.55 -12.59 -8.60
N VAL A 93 -5.81 -12.15 -9.58
CA VAL A 93 -6.16 -10.99 -10.40
C VAL A 93 -6.48 -11.46 -11.81
N VAL A 94 -7.61 -10.99 -12.34
CA VAL A 94 -8.02 -11.31 -13.70
C VAL A 94 -8.24 -10.00 -14.44
N PHE A 95 -7.50 -9.80 -15.52
CA PHE A 95 -7.65 -8.61 -16.35
C PHE A 95 -8.78 -8.89 -17.34
N PRO A 96 -9.85 -8.10 -17.34
CA PRO A 96 -11.05 -8.46 -18.11
C PRO A 96 -10.89 -8.33 -19.62
N LYS A 97 -10.04 -7.43 -20.08
CA LYS A 97 -9.83 -7.18 -21.50
C LYS A 97 -8.36 -6.92 -21.79
N ALA A 98 -7.97 -7.05 -23.03
CA ALA A 98 -6.63 -6.65 -23.47
C ALA A 98 -6.46 -5.14 -23.35
N GLY A 99 -5.25 -4.71 -23.19
CA GLY A 99 -4.90 -3.29 -23.11
C GLY A 99 -3.94 -2.97 -21.98
N ARG A 100 -3.72 -1.69 -21.78
CA ARG A 100 -2.80 -1.22 -20.74
C ARG A 100 -3.55 -0.94 -19.45
N TYR A 101 -2.96 -1.37 -18.36
CA TYR A 101 -3.51 -1.13 -17.03
C TYR A 101 -2.46 -0.51 -16.12
N GLY A 102 -2.89 0.45 -15.31
CA GLY A 102 -2.11 0.86 -14.16
C GLY A 102 -2.24 -0.20 -13.09
N LEU A 103 -1.16 -0.51 -12.40
CA LEU A 103 -1.13 -1.53 -11.36
C LEU A 103 -0.72 -0.88 -10.04
N SER A 104 -1.50 -1.10 -9.01
CA SER A 104 -1.18 -0.62 -7.68
C SER A 104 -1.65 -1.61 -6.63
N VAL A 105 -1.12 -1.46 -5.42
CA VAL A 105 -1.52 -2.26 -4.28
C VAL A 105 -1.86 -1.32 -3.14
N TYR A 106 -3.08 -1.44 -2.64
CA TYR A 106 -3.48 -0.78 -1.41
C TYR A 106 -2.98 -1.68 -0.28
N ASP A 107 -2.21 -1.13 0.65
CA ASP A 107 -1.55 -1.96 1.65
C ASP A 107 -2.46 -2.48 2.76
N GLY A 108 -3.63 -1.88 2.92
CA GLY A 108 -4.57 -2.34 3.92
C GLY A 108 -4.10 -2.20 5.35
N PHE A 109 -3.27 -1.21 5.63
CA PHE A 109 -2.79 -0.97 7.00
C PHE A 109 -3.98 -0.91 7.95
N PRO A 110 -3.90 -1.56 9.13
CA PRO A 110 -5.05 -1.64 10.05
C PRO A 110 -5.62 -0.30 10.48
N VAL A 111 -4.78 0.73 10.56
CA VAL A 111 -5.25 2.09 10.83
C VAL A 111 -5.48 2.76 9.50
N ALA A 112 -6.71 3.11 9.21
CA ALA A 112 -7.09 3.58 7.88
C ALA A 112 -6.32 4.82 7.44
N GLU A 113 -6.02 5.74 8.34
CA GLU A 113 -5.30 6.95 8.03
C GLU A 113 -3.86 6.67 7.61
N CYS A 114 -3.36 5.51 7.95
CA CYS A 114 -1.99 5.11 7.62
C CYS A 114 -1.91 4.29 6.35
N ALA A 115 -3.04 3.81 5.84
CA ALA A 115 -3.05 2.98 4.65
C ALA A 115 -2.70 3.81 3.42
N ARG A 116 -1.93 3.22 2.52
CA ARG A 116 -1.44 3.90 1.31
C ARG A 116 -1.57 2.99 0.10
N VAL A 117 -1.58 3.61 -1.05
CA VAL A 117 -1.55 2.92 -2.34
C VAL A 117 -0.13 2.98 -2.86
N HIS A 118 0.38 1.83 -3.23
CA HIS A 118 1.74 1.68 -3.77
C HIS A 118 1.62 1.40 -5.26
N THR A 119 2.22 2.25 -6.08
CA THR A 119 2.11 2.15 -7.54
C THR A 119 3.27 1.35 -8.10
N PHE A 120 2.95 0.44 -8.99
CA PHE A 120 3.93 -0.38 -9.68
C PHE A 120 3.91 -0.03 -11.17
N LYS A 121 4.82 -0.64 -11.92
CA LYS A 121 4.89 -0.40 -13.34
C LYS A 121 3.60 -0.84 -14.01
N SER A 122 3.13 -0.08 -14.98
CA SER A 122 1.94 -0.46 -15.74
C SER A 122 2.19 -1.72 -16.55
N VAL A 123 1.12 -2.44 -16.86
CA VAL A 123 1.20 -3.71 -17.57
C VAL A 123 0.36 -3.67 -18.84
N VAL A 124 0.76 -4.45 -19.83
CA VAL A 124 0.03 -4.58 -21.08
C VAL A 124 -0.48 -6.01 -21.16
N ILE A 125 -1.78 -6.15 -21.31
CA ILE A 125 -2.45 -7.43 -21.35
C ILE A 125 -2.82 -7.77 -22.78
N ALA A 126 -2.50 -9.00 -23.18
CA ALA A 126 -2.75 -9.48 -24.53
C ALA A 126 -4.21 -9.89 -24.71
N ALA A 127 -4.63 -9.89 -25.96
CA ALA A 127 -5.94 -10.43 -26.30
C ALA A 127 -5.95 -11.94 -26.10
N VAL A 128 -7.13 -12.48 -25.96
CA VAL A 128 -7.30 -13.93 -25.80
C VAL A 128 -6.99 -14.62 -27.12
#